data_7c45ad49ffad34e93da3d9ee7957f884
#
_entry.id   7c45ad49ffad34e93da3d9ee7957f884
#
_cell.length_a   1.000
_cell.length_b   1.000
_cell.length_c   1.000
_cell.angle_alpha   90.00
_cell.angle_beta   90.00
_cell.angle_gamma   90.00
#
_symmetry.space_group_name_H-M   'P 1'
#
loop_
_entity.id
_entity.type
_entity.pdbx_description
1 polymer ?
#
loop_
_entity_poly.entity_id
_entity_poly.type
_entity_poly.pdbx_seq_one_letter_code
_entity_poly.pdbx_strand_id
1 'polypeptide(L)'
;MHRTSMGPIVSASTALVATVAFACAGCTTNGPTPAAAPTAPALEPATASVPAQASGNPVSAADVQELWAPVAAAAAEGGYVAWGTVVDAQTGEVLLDADASVAHTTASTTKTLAAFSALTHLDPTVTLATSALLGGDNQTLYLDSEGDLLLGAGTSDDTDVSGRAGLQTLANDTAAALAQRGVTSVTLNWRGTLFDGASHLSSWDAQEVGSYEGHVGPMAIDAGRTFEGANDFYADAPGHVAQVFSSALTSAGVSVSLGEAGEPPAGASPLASVSSAPMGEQLRWMLAHSDNTLADQYCRFAARAAGAPTTYEGATSTIASTLTSAGIPTDGLFLEDCSGLSSNDKISANTLVGVLKASYAGQGTGADTMRLLPWAGLVGTLSQRMNEAPAGGNVQAKTGSLQEVTSLSGSVITQGGRLLLVSIGHDQVTDGAYATRGRLDTFEEGLAGLN
;
A
#
# COMPACT_ATOMS: atom_id res chain seq x y z
N MET A 1 38.10 -46.00 -6.03
CA MET A 1 38.69 -46.41 -4.76
C MET A 1 38.48 -45.31 -3.74
N HIS A 2 37.92 -45.72 -2.65
CA HIS A 2 37.64 -45.17 -1.32
C HIS A 2 36.45 -44.20 -1.19
N ARG A 3 35.36 -44.83 -0.77
CA ARG A 3 34.21 -44.26 -0.03
C ARG A 3 34.65 -44.02 1.42
N THR A 4 34.24 -42.89 2.00
CA THR A 4 34.03 -42.79 3.45
C THR A 4 32.70 -42.11 3.72
N SER A 5 31.82 -42.89 4.33
CA SER A 5 30.52 -42.49 4.86
C SER A 5 30.71 -41.91 6.27
N MET A 6 30.03 -40.80 6.57
CA MET A 6 29.77 -40.41 7.95
C MET A 6 28.25 -40.27 8.15
N GLY A 7 27.71 -41.08 9.07
CA GLY A 7 26.32 -41.14 9.47
C GLY A 7 25.95 -40.04 10.50
N PRO A 8 24.64 -39.88 10.79
CA PRO A 8 24.14 -38.78 11.61
C PRO A 8 24.26 -39.08 13.11
N ILE A 9 24.63 -38.05 13.86
CA ILE A 9 24.59 -38.04 15.33
C ILE A 9 23.21 -37.57 15.75
N VAL A 10 22.46 -38.48 16.37
CA VAL A 10 21.18 -38.19 17.05
C VAL A 10 21.49 -37.82 18.50
N SER A 11 21.16 -36.60 18.91
CA SER A 11 21.20 -36.16 20.30
C SER A 11 19.78 -36.16 20.87
N ALA A 12 19.49 -37.06 21.78
CA ALA A 12 18.25 -37.15 22.53
C ALA A 12 18.36 -36.33 23.81
N SER A 13 17.54 -35.30 23.96
CA SER A 13 17.36 -34.58 25.22
C SER A 13 16.05 -34.99 25.89
N THR A 14 16.20 -35.68 27.03
CA THR A 14 15.10 -36.16 27.89
C THR A 14 14.62 -35.00 28.76
N ALA A 15 13.36 -34.58 28.60
CA ALA A 15 12.69 -33.63 29.50
C ALA A 15 11.95 -34.39 30.61
N LEU A 16 12.29 -34.08 31.83
CA LEU A 16 11.70 -34.61 33.05
C LEU A 16 10.42 -33.82 33.40
N VAL A 17 9.26 -34.45 33.35
CA VAL A 17 8.00 -33.86 33.80
C VAL A 17 7.78 -34.23 35.29
N ALA A 18 7.80 -33.20 36.12
CA ALA A 18 7.44 -33.33 37.55
C ALA A 18 5.95 -32.91 37.71
N THR A 19 5.12 -33.92 38.01
CA THR A 19 3.71 -33.75 38.38
C THR A 19 3.63 -33.47 39.86
N VAL A 20 3.16 -32.29 40.28
CA VAL A 20 2.81 -31.98 41.66
C VAL A 20 1.27 -31.99 41.80
N ALA A 21 0.73 -32.96 42.51
CA ALA A 21 -0.66 -33.00 42.87
C ALA A 21 -0.87 -32.22 44.18
N PHE A 22 -1.73 -31.18 44.13
CA PHE A 22 -2.23 -30.51 45.36
C PHE A 22 -3.66 -30.91 45.63
N ALA A 23 -3.87 -31.47 46.82
CA ALA A 23 -5.19 -31.82 47.37
C ALA A 23 -5.89 -30.53 47.84
N CYS A 24 -7.11 -30.28 47.38
CA CYS A 24 -7.99 -29.25 47.91
C CYS A 24 -8.69 -29.70 49.19
N ALA A 25 -8.37 -29.03 50.31
CA ALA A 25 -9.23 -28.99 51.48
C ALA A 25 -10.04 -27.68 51.41
N GLY A 26 -11.36 -27.77 51.52
CA GLY A 26 -12.27 -26.63 51.44
C GLY A 26 -12.15 -25.71 52.67
N CYS A 27 -12.15 -24.41 52.40
CA CYS A 27 -12.52 -23.37 53.33
C CYS A 27 -13.30 -22.29 52.60
N THR A 28 -14.55 -22.11 52.96
CA THR A 28 -15.37 -20.97 52.60
C THR A 28 -14.93 -19.76 53.41
N THR A 29 -14.37 -18.74 52.74
CA THR A 29 -14.21 -17.40 53.35
C THR A 29 -14.71 -16.38 52.33
N ASN A 30 -15.67 -15.55 52.78
CA ASN A 30 -16.10 -14.35 52.10
C ASN A 30 -14.90 -13.38 51.99
N GLY A 31 -14.28 -13.32 50.81
CA GLY A 31 -13.28 -12.35 50.47
C GLY A 31 -13.90 -11.04 49.97
N PRO A 32 -13.26 -9.89 50.21
CA PRO A 32 -13.77 -8.61 49.74
C PRO A 32 -13.77 -8.54 48.20
N THR A 33 -14.84 -7.93 47.67
CA THR A 33 -15.00 -7.65 46.23
C THR A 33 -13.72 -6.98 45.68
N PRO A 34 -13.15 -7.45 44.56
CA PRO A 34 -12.01 -6.79 43.94
C PRO A 34 -12.37 -5.35 43.57
N ALA A 35 -11.56 -4.41 44.03
CA ALA A 35 -11.69 -3.02 43.60
C ALA A 35 -11.54 -2.95 42.06
N ALA A 36 -12.44 -2.20 41.42
CA ALA A 36 -12.35 -1.95 39.98
C ALA A 36 -10.96 -1.40 39.63
N ALA A 37 -10.31 -1.98 38.65
CA ALA A 37 -9.05 -1.48 38.14
C ALA A 37 -9.23 -0.01 37.70
N PRO A 38 -8.28 0.89 38.01
CA PRO A 38 -8.36 2.25 37.55
C PRO A 38 -8.42 2.28 36.04
N THR A 39 -9.49 2.86 35.48
CA THR A 39 -9.61 3.12 34.08
C THR A 39 -8.47 4.04 33.66
N ALA A 40 -7.59 3.60 32.76
CA ALA A 40 -6.58 4.47 32.21
C ALA A 40 -7.28 5.71 31.59
N PRO A 41 -6.76 6.93 31.83
CA PRO A 41 -7.32 8.10 31.17
C PRO A 41 -7.31 7.88 29.68
N ALA A 42 -8.43 8.14 29.02
CA ALA A 42 -8.50 8.15 27.56
C ALA A 42 -7.43 9.14 27.06
N LEU A 43 -6.47 8.64 26.29
CA LEU A 43 -5.54 9.51 25.58
C LEU A 43 -6.42 10.33 24.61
N GLU A 44 -6.52 11.63 24.87
CA GLU A 44 -7.08 12.53 23.89
C GLU A 44 -6.26 12.37 22.61
N PRO A 45 -6.91 12.25 21.42
CA PRO A 45 -6.18 12.21 20.17
C PRO A 45 -5.29 13.45 20.14
N ALA A 46 -3.97 13.24 20.09
CA ALA A 46 -3.03 14.33 19.89
C ALA A 46 -3.46 15.03 18.61
N THR A 47 -3.99 16.25 18.74
CA THR A 47 -4.15 17.13 17.59
C THR A 47 -2.74 17.30 17.06
N ALA A 48 -2.46 16.62 15.94
CA ALA A 48 -1.19 16.77 15.23
C ALA A 48 -1.12 18.26 14.87
N SER A 49 -0.38 19.02 15.67
CA SER A 49 -0.01 20.36 15.28
C SER A 49 0.78 20.19 13.98
N VAL A 50 0.29 20.78 12.90
CA VAL A 50 1.09 20.98 11.68
C VAL A 50 2.44 21.53 12.19
N PRO A 51 3.57 20.90 11.87
CA PRO A 51 4.87 21.42 12.29
C PRO A 51 4.91 22.90 11.92
N ALA A 52 5.30 23.75 12.86
CA ALA A 52 5.50 25.16 12.57
C ALA A 52 6.32 25.23 11.29
N GLN A 53 5.84 25.95 10.29
CA GLN A 53 6.46 26.06 8.97
C GLN A 53 7.97 26.20 9.16
N ALA A 54 8.73 25.24 8.61
CA ALA A 54 10.17 25.22 8.75
C ALA A 54 10.72 26.55 8.21
N SER A 55 11.15 27.42 9.10
CA SER A 55 11.68 28.76 8.77
C SER A 55 13.17 28.67 8.42
N GLY A 56 13.56 27.61 7.71
CA GLY A 56 14.95 27.37 7.32
C GLY A 56 15.52 28.48 6.42
N ASN A 57 16.84 28.51 6.30
CA ASN A 57 17.54 29.42 5.43
C ASN A 57 17.04 29.32 3.98
N PRO A 58 16.82 30.44 3.27
CA PRO A 58 16.46 30.38 1.85
C PRO A 58 17.53 29.65 1.03
N VAL A 59 17.10 28.79 0.13
CA VAL A 59 17.97 28.11 -0.83
C VAL A 59 17.98 28.92 -2.13
N SER A 60 19.17 29.14 -2.74
CA SER A 60 19.24 29.84 -4.01
C SER A 60 19.00 28.90 -5.20
N ALA A 61 18.35 29.41 -6.25
CA ALA A 61 18.20 28.66 -7.50
C ALA A 61 19.55 28.28 -8.12
N ALA A 62 20.58 29.11 -7.92
CA ALA A 62 21.94 28.88 -8.45
C ALA A 62 22.55 27.60 -7.82
N ASP A 63 22.43 27.41 -6.51
CA ASP A 63 22.94 26.23 -5.81
C ASP A 63 22.21 24.95 -6.28
N VAL A 64 20.89 25.02 -6.47
CA VAL A 64 20.11 23.88 -6.98
C VAL A 64 20.49 23.54 -8.42
N GLN A 65 20.71 24.55 -9.28
CA GLN A 65 21.15 24.36 -10.66
C GLN A 65 22.57 23.78 -10.74
N GLU A 66 23.47 24.17 -9.84
CA GLU A 66 24.82 23.59 -9.75
C GLU A 66 24.76 22.11 -9.40
N LEU A 67 23.88 21.70 -8.46
CA LEU A 67 23.64 20.31 -8.12
C LEU A 67 23.00 19.51 -9.27
N TRP A 68 22.14 20.15 -10.08
CA TRP A 68 21.49 19.51 -11.23
C TRP A 68 22.41 19.34 -12.44
N ALA A 69 23.39 20.19 -12.62
CA ALA A 69 24.25 20.19 -13.80
C ALA A 69 24.92 18.82 -14.11
N PRO A 70 25.45 18.06 -13.13
CA PRO A 70 25.96 16.71 -13.37
C PRO A 70 24.90 15.71 -13.86
N VAL A 71 23.65 15.84 -13.39
CA VAL A 71 22.53 14.99 -13.81
C VAL A 71 22.21 15.24 -15.28
N ALA A 72 22.07 16.51 -15.66
CA ALA A 72 21.80 16.93 -17.03
C ALA A 72 22.94 16.54 -17.98
N ALA A 73 24.21 16.74 -17.56
CA ALA A 73 25.37 16.37 -18.36
C ALA A 73 25.44 14.86 -18.63
N ALA A 74 25.19 14.05 -17.61
CA ALA A 74 25.17 12.60 -17.75
C ALA A 74 24.01 12.10 -18.64
N ALA A 75 22.86 12.75 -18.61
CA ALA A 75 21.75 12.45 -19.51
C ALA A 75 22.10 12.76 -20.96
N ALA A 76 22.69 13.92 -21.22
CA ALA A 76 23.14 14.33 -22.55
C ALA A 76 24.22 13.36 -23.12
N GLU A 77 25.17 12.94 -22.28
CA GLU A 77 26.20 11.97 -22.66
C GLU A 77 25.61 10.58 -22.93
N GLY A 78 24.66 10.16 -22.09
CA GLY A 78 24.01 8.85 -22.18
C GLY A 78 22.87 8.79 -23.22
N GLY A 79 22.46 9.92 -23.82
CA GLY A 79 21.41 9.98 -24.82
C GLY A 79 20.02 9.69 -24.28
N TYR A 80 19.77 9.93 -22.98
CA TYR A 80 18.46 9.83 -22.35
C TYR A 80 17.97 11.19 -21.84
N VAL A 81 16.71 11.26 -21.39
CA VAL A 81 16.12 12.50 -20.90
C VAL A 81 16.24 12.59 -19.37
N ALA A 82 16.75 13.69 -18.85
CA ALA A 82 16.63 14.06 -17.44
C ALA A 82 15.64 15.22 -17.32
N TRP A 83 14.65 15.07 -16.46
CA TRP A 83 13.59 16.03 -16.25
C TRP A 83 13.34 16.28 -14.77
N GLY A 84 12.80 17.44 -14.41
CA GLY A 84 12.39 17.66 -13.03
C GLY A 84 12.13 19.11 -12.65
N THR A 85 11.65 19.27 -11.43
CA THR A 85 11.45 20.56 -10.78
C THR A 85 11.77 20.49 -9.29
N VAL A 86 12.28 21.58 -8.76
CA VAL A 86 12.46 21.82 -7.32
C VAL A 86 11.76 23.12 -6.97
N VAL A 87 10.93 23.08 -5.94
CA VAL A 87 10.16 24.23 -5.48
C VAL A 87 10.38 24.43 -4.00
N ASP A 88 10.66 25.64 -3.59
CA ASP A 88 10.65 26.04 -2.20
C ASP A 88 9.22 25.99 -1.66
N ALA A 89 8.97 25.10 -0.69
CA ALA A 89 7.62 24.86 -0.17
C ALA A 89 7.03 26.12 0.52
N GLN A 90 7.85 26.95 1.10
CA GLN A 90 7.40 28.11 1.87
C GLN A 90 7.08 29.32 0.99
N THR A 91 7.90 29.58 -0.03
CA THR A 91 7.72 30.75 -0.93
C THR A 91 6.95 30.41 -2.19
N GLY A 92 6.95 29.13 -2.59
CA GLY A 92 6.42 28.67 -3.88
C GLY A 92 7.38 28.98 -5.05
N GLU A 93 8.59 29.50 -4.79
CA GLU A 93 9.59 29.80 -5.80
C GLU A 93 10.07 28.51 -6.47
N VAL A 94 10.18 28.53 -7.81
CA VAL A 94 10.75 27.44 -8.60
C VAL A 94 12.26 27.64 -8.64
N LEU A 95 13.01 26.73 -8.01
CA LEU A 95 14.48 26.76 -7.93
C LEU A 95 15.14 25.99 -9.07
N LEU A 96 14.42 25.00 -9.61
CA LEU A 96 14.81 24.21 -10.80
C LEU A 96 13.59 24.03 -11.69
N ASP A 97 13.76 24.30 -12.98
CA ASP A 97 12.84 23.89 -14.05
C ASP A 97 13.67 23.22 -15.16
N ALA A 98 13.59 21.90 -15.23
CA ALA A 98 14.20 21.10 -16.26
C ALA A 98 13.09 20.37 -17.01
N ASP A 99 12.53 21.00 -18.02
CA ASP A 99 11.39 20.52 -18.81
C ASP A 99 10.19 20.11 -17.95
N ALA A 100 9.96 20.82 -16.84
CA ALA A 100 9.00 20.44 -15.80
C ALA A 100 7.54 20.42 -16.29
N SER A 101 7.22 21.07 -17.40
CA SER A 101 5.91 21.07 -18.04
C SER A 101 5.72 19.93 -19.06
N VAL A 102 6.80 19.29 -19.49
CA VAL A 102 6.74 18.16 -20.43
C VAL A 102 6.30 16.91 -19.69
N ALA A 103 5.38 16.18 -20.30
CA ALA A 103 4.89 14.91 -19.72
C ALA A 103 5.82 13.76 -20.10
N HIS A 104 6.28 13.02 -19.09
CA HIS A 104 7.18 11.89 -19.19
C HIS A 104 6.54 10.63 -18.61
N THR A 105 7.09 9.45 -18.93
CA THR A 105 6.80 8.24 -18.17
C THR A 105 7.46 8.37 -16.81
N THR A 106 6.67 8.25 -15.74
CA THR A 106 7.15 8.51 -14.38
C THR A 106 7.16 7.27 -13.49
N ALA A 107 6.77 6.13 -14.06
CA ALA A 107 6.64 4.87 -13.35
C ALA A 107 5.84 5.04 -12.04
N SER A 108 6.16 4.31 -10.99
CA SER A 108 5.39 4.27 -9.74
C SER A 108 5.30 5.58 -8.94
N THR A 109 5.88 6.71 -9.41
CA THR A 109 5.54 8.02 -8.81
C THR A 109 4.10 8.43 -9.14
N THR A 110 3.47 7.83 -10.16
CA THR A 110 2.03 7.89 -10.47
C THR A 110 1.17 7.56 -9.24
N LYS A 111 1.61 6.64 -8.37
CA LYS A 111 0.91 6.28 -7.13
C LYS A 111 0.69 7.46 -6.18
N THR A 112 1.46 8.54 -6.32
CA THR A 112 1.22 9.77 -5.56
C THR A 112 -0.09 10.43 -5.98
N LEU A 113 -0.42 10.38 -7.28
CA LEU A 113 -1.69 10.88 -7.81
C LEU A 113 -2.86 9.98 -7.38
N ALA A 114 -2.66 8.65 -7.42
CA ALA A 114 -3.65 7.67 -6.97
C ALA A 114 -3.98 7.86 -5.47
N ALA A 115 -2.96 8.02 -4.63
CA ALA A 115 -3.13 8.28 -3.19
C ALA A 115 -3.84 9.62 -2.94
N PHE A 116 -3.50 10.68 -3.67
CA PHE A 116 -4.16 11.98 -3.58
C PHE A 116 -5.64 11.89 -3.95
N SER A 117 -5.96 11.20 -5.03
CA SER A 117 -7.35 10.95 -5.45
C SER A 117 -8.10 10.12 -4.42
N ALA A 118 -7.50 9.02 -3.92
CA ALA A 118 -8.11 8.19 -2.89
C ALA A 118 -8.40 8.99 -1.61
N LEU A 119 -7.44 9.74 -1.08
CA LEU A 119 -7.63 10.58 0.11
C LEU A 119 -8.63 11.73 -0.10
N THR A 120 -8.86 12.14 -1.35
CA THR A 120 -9.86 13.18 -1.66
C THR A 120 -11.29 12.64 -1.60
N HIS A 121 -11.49 11.39 -1.96
CA HIS A 121 -12.83 10.79 -2.11
C HIS A 121 -13.20 9.81 -1.00
N LEU A 122 -12.22 9.28 -0.24
CA LEU A 122 -12.40 8.22 0.75
C LEU A 122 -12.06 8.74 2.16
N ASP A 123 -12.74 8.20 3.16
CA ASP A 123 -12.37 8.41 4.57
C ASP A 123 -11.21 7.47 4.94
N PRO A 124 -10.02 7.98 5.26
CA PRO A 124 -8.85 7.17 5.57
C PRO A 124 -9.00 6.33 6.86
N THR A 125 -10.01 6.59 7.69
CA THR A 125 -10.25 5.85 8.94
C THR A 125 -11.13 4.62 8.77
N VAL A 126 -11.78 4.47 7.61
CA VAL A 126 -12.66 3.33 7.31
C VAL A 126 -11.83 2.06 7.08
N THR A 127 -12.33 0.95 7.59
CA THR A 127 -11.81 -0.41 7.37
C THR A 127 -12.70 -1.16 6.39
N LEU A 128 -12.15 -2.17 5.73
CA LEU A 128 -12.86 -3.05 4.81
C LEU A 128 -13.22 -4.35 5.55
N ALA A 129 -14.50 -4.69 5.56
CA ALA A 129 -14.97 -5.91 6.21
C ALA A 129 -14.85 -7.12 5.27
N THR A 130 -14.42 -8.25 5.84
CA THR A 130 -14.55 -9.58 5.23
C THR A 130 -15.42 -10.45 6.14
N SER A 131 -16.55 -10.94 5.62
CA SER A 131 -17.65 -11.50 6.39
C SER A 131 -18.03 -12.90 5.90
N ALA A 132 -18.41 -13.77 6.81
CA ALA A 132 -19.09 -15.02 6.53
C ALA A 132 -20.59 -14.85 6.76
N LEU A 133 -21.39 -15.09 5.72
CA LEU A 133 -22.84 -14.89 5.71
C LEU A 133 -23.55 -16.24 5.45
N LEU A 134 -24.54 -16.60 6.25
CA LEU A 134 -25.31 -17.83 6.07
C LEU A 134 -26.58 -17.55 5.27
N GLY A 135 -26.81 -18.29 4.21
CA GLY A 135 -28.04 -18.26 3.42
C GLY A 135 -29.26 -18.73 4.22
N GLY A 136 -30.45 -18.31 3.79
CA GLY A 136 -31.71 -18.66 4.44
C GLY A 136 -32.03 -20.17 4.42
N ASP A 137 -31.33 -20.96 3.62
CA ASP A 137 -31.39 -22.41 3.57
C ASP A 137 -30.64 -23.11 4.73
N ASN A 138 -29.85 -22.38 5.50
CA ASN A 138 -28.90 -22.87 6.53
C ASN A 138 -27.89 -23.91 6.01
N GLN A 139 -27.60 -23.92 4.72
CA GLN A 139 -26.67 -24.85 4.06
C GLN A 139 -25.63 -24.14 3.21
N THR A 140 -25.94 -22.95 2.69
CA THR A 140 -25.03 -22.19 1.86
C THR A 140 -24.38 -21.07 2.68
N LEU A 141 -23.05 -21.09 2.73
CA LEU A 141 -22.22 -20.04 3.36
C LEU A 141 -21.64 -19.17 2.24
N TYR A 142 -21.61 -17.86 2.45
CA TYR A 142 -21.03 -16.90 1.52
C TYR A 142 -19.87 -16.20 2.20
N LEU A 143 -18.69 -16.23 1.57
CA LEU A 143 -17.56 -15.37 1.93
C LEU A 143 -17.67 -14.08 1.11
N ASP A 144 -17.88 -12.98 1.80
CA ASP A 144 -18.08 -11.66 1.20
C ASP A 144 -17.03 -10.69 1.72
N SER A 145 -16.50 -9.84 0.86
CA SER A 145 -15.51 -8.83 1.26
C SER A 145 -15.72 -7.52 0.51
N GLU A 146 -15.48 -6.43 1.21
CA GLU A 146 -15.61 -5.07 0.70
C GLU A 146 -14.39 -4.63 -0.14
N GLY A 147 -13.41 -5.51 -0.35
CA GLY A 147 -12.24 -5.25 -1.20
C GLY A 147 -10.91 -5.29 -0.45
N ASP A 148 -10.81 -6.03 0.65
CA ASP A 148 -9.54 -6.22 1.35
C ASP A 148 -8.62 -7.16 0.55
N LEU A 149 -7.55 -6.59 -0.02
CA LEU A 149 -6.52 -7.35 -0.73
C LEU A 149 -5.34 -7.74 0.16
N LEU A 150 -5.34 -7.34 1.44
CA LEU A 150 -4.27 -7.64 2.40
C LEU A 150 -4.70 -8.63 3.48
N LEU A 151 -5.65 -9.52 3.16
CA LEU A 151 -6.03 -10.60 4.07
C LEU A 151 -4.82 -11.48 4.44
N GLY A 152 -4.82 -11.98 5.67
CA GLY A 152 -3.90 -13.02 6.13
C GLY A 152 -4.54 -14.42 6.11
N ALA A 153 -3.77 -15.45 5.78
CA ALA A 153 -4.23 -16.84 5.91
C ALA A 153 -4.37 -17.28 7.39
N GLY A 154 -3.58 -16.66 8.29
CA GLY A 154 -3.52 -16.96 9.73
C GLY A 154 -4.58 -16.28 10.56
N THR A 155 -4.28 -16.14 11.86
CA THR A 155 -5.07 -15.32 12.80
C THR A 155 -4.88 -13.85 12.53
N SER A 156 -5.91 -13.06 12.86
CA SER A 156 -5.83 -11.58 12.77
C SER A 156 -4.68 -11.04 13.62
N ASP A 157 -3.99 -10.01 13.10
CA ASP A 157 -2.90 -9.33 13.79
C ASP A 157 -3.14 -7.81 13.77
N ASP A 158 -3.52 -7.24 14.90
CA ASP A 158 -3.83 -5.82 15.03
C ASP A 158 -2.59 -4.90 14.89
N THR A 159 -1.40 -5.47 14.89
CA THR A 159 -0.13 -4.73 14.83
C THR A 159 0.41 -4.60 13.41
N ASP A 160 -0.12 -5.37 12.46
CA ASP A 160 0.31 -5.35 11.06
C ASP A 160 -0.79 -4.75 10.14
N VAL A 161 -0.40 -4.30 8.97
CA VAL A 161 -1.31 -3.85 7.91
C VAL A 161 -1.73 -5.03 7.04
N SER A 162 -0.77 -5.83 6.57
CA SER A 162 -1.04 -7.07 5.84
C SER A 162 -1.30 -8.20 6.82
N GLY A 163 -2.45 -8.86 6.69
CA GLY A 163 -2.86 -9.91 7.61
C GLY A 163 -3.61 -9.42 8.85
N ARG A 164 -3.93 -8.13 8.95
CA ARG A 164 -4.77 -7.60 10.04
C ARG A 164 -6.10 -8.32 10.11
N ALA A 165 -6.76 -8.54 8.97
CA ALA A 165 -7.92 -9.40 8.84
C ALA A 165 -7.46 -10.83 8.53
N GLY A 166 -7.54 -11.74 9.50
CA GLY A 166 -7.07 -13.12 9.39
C GLY A 166 -8.19 -14.12 9.11
N LEU A 167 -8.02 -14.93 8.06
CA LEU A 167 -8.99 -15.93 7.66
C LEU A 167 -9.16 -17.06 8.69
N GLN A 168 -8.11 -17.40 9.45
CA GLN A 168 -8.24 -18.38 10.54
C GLN A 168 -9.11 -17.85 11.68
N THR A 169 -9.02 -16.57 12.03
CA THR A 169 -9.91 -15.93 13.01
C THR A 169 -11.35 -15.96 12.51
N LEU A 170 -11.59 -15.53 11.27
CA LEU A 170 -12.91 -15.55 10.66
C LEU A 170 -13.50 -16.97 10.64
N ALA A 171 -12.70 -17.99 10.32
CA ALA A 171 -13.13 -19.39 10.28
C ALA A 171 -13.52 -19.91 11.66
N ASN A 172 -12.74 -19.63 12.69
CA ASN A 172 -13.03 -20.05 14.07
C ASN A 172 -14.35 -19.45 14.57
N ASP A 173 -14.54 -18.13 14.35
CA ASP A 173 -15.75 -17.43 14.76
C ASP A 173 -16.98 -17.92 13.98
N THR A 174 -16.81 -18.17 12.67
CA THR A 174 -17.86 -18.75 11.82
C THR A 174 -18.25 -20.14 12.28
N ALA A 175 -17.27 -21.01 12.57
CA ALA A 175 -17.53 -22.35 13.07
C ALA A 175 -18.28 -22.35 14.40
N ALA A 176 -17.91 -21.46 15.32
CA ALA A 176 -18.61 -21.28 16.60
C ALA A 176 -20.07 -20.82 16.39
N ALA A 177 -20.32 -19.89 15.47
CA ALA A 177 -21.66 -19.42 15.15
C ALA A 177 -22.53 -20.50 14.46
N LEU A 178 -21.94 -21.32 13.57
CA LEU A 178 -22.60 -22.47 12.95
C LEU A 178 -22.96 -23.54 13.98
N ALA A 179 -22.06 -23.86 14.91
CA ALA A 179 -22.29 -24.83 15.97
C ALA A 179 -23.46 -24.41 16.87
N GLN A 180 -23.62 -23.13 17.21
CA GLN A 180 -24.79 -22.64 17.97
C GLN A 180 -26.10 -22.85 17.23
N ARG A 181 -26.09 -22.97 15.91
CA ARG A 181 -27.25 -23.19 15.04
C ARG A 181 -27.43 -24.70 14.69
N GLY A 182 -26.53 -25.55 15.18
CA GLY A 182 -26.55 -27.02 14.87
C GLY A 182 -26.15 -27.32 13.42
N VAL A 183 -25.50 -26.38 12.73
CA VAL A 183 -25.01 -26.57 11.35
C VAL A 183 -23.58 -27.09 11.40
N THR A 184 -23.37 -28.30 10.83
CA THR A 184 -22.07 -28.99 10.82
C THR A 184 -21.46 -29.12 9.41
N SER A 185 -22.24 -28.80 8.38
CA SER A 185 -21.78 -28.85 6.99
C SER A 185 -22.37 -27.69 6.17
N VAL A 186 -21.56 -27.15 5.26
CA VAL A 186 -21.97 -26.04 4.38
C VAL A 186 -21.38 -26.19 2.97
N THR A 187 -22.05 -25.59 1.99
CA THR A 187 -21.44 -25.25 0.68
C THR A 187 -20.96 -23.81 0.74
N LEU A 188 -19.67 -23.58 0.48
CA LEU A 188 -19.04 -22.26 0.52
C LEU A 188 -19.04 -21.64 -0.88
N ASN A 189 -19.78 -20.56 -1.04
CA ASN A 189 -19.71 -19.65 -2.17
C ASN A 189 -18.91 -18.38 -1.77
N TRP A 190 -18.45 -17.60 -2.73
CA TRP A 190 -17.69 -16.39 -2.44
C TRP A 190 -17.95 -15.29 -3.46
N ARG A 191 -17.79 -14.02 -3.06
CA ARG A 191 -17.82 -12.91 -4.00
C ARG A 191 -16.64 -13.01 -4.96
N GLY A 192 -16.93 -13.05 -6.27
CA GLY A 192 -15.90 -13.17 -7.31
C GLY A 192 -15.50 -11.84 -7.94
N THR A 193 -16.37 -10.82 -7.89
CA THR A 193 -16.15 -9.51 -8.54
C THR A 193 -16.54 -8.37 -7.61
N LEU A 194 -15.88 -7.23 -7.76
CA LEU A 194 -16.16 -6.02 -6.98
C LEU A 194 -16.35 -4.79 -7.86
N PHE A 195 -15.69 -4.73 -8.99
CA PHE A 195 -15.65 -3.58 -9.90
C PHE A 195 -16.11 -3.95 -11.30
N ASP A 196 -16.47 -2.94 -12.10
CA ASP A 196 -16.82 -3.10 -13.50
C ASP A 196 -15.57 -3.30 -14.37
N GLY A 197 -15.73 -4.01 -15.48
CA GLY A 197 -14.68 -4.20 -16.47
C GLY A 197 -13.60 -5.23 -16.07
N ALA A 198 -12.44 -5.13 -16.69
CA ALA A 198 -11.34 -6.06 -16.46
C ALA A 198 -10.70 -5.85 -15.08
N SER A 199 -10.31 -6.93 -14.41
CA SER A 199 -9.56 -6.89 -13.15
C SER A 199 -8.04 -6.75 -13.35
N HIS A 200 -7.56 -6.89 -14.60
CA HIS A 200 -6.16 -6.78 -15.03
C HIS A 200 -6.14 -6.24 -16.47
N LEU A 201 -5.23 -5.30 -16.78
CA LEU A 201 -5.16 -4.71 -18.12
C LEU A 201 -4.39 -5.60 -19.09
N SER A 202 -4.99 -5.89 -20.24
CA SER A 202 -4.34 -6.66 -21.30
C SER A 202 -3.18 -5.91 -21.98
N SER A 203 -3.13 -4.58 -21.90
CA SER A 203 -2.02 -3.77 -22.41
C SER A 203 -0.72 -4.02 -21.65
N TRP A 204 -0.76 -4.39 -20.39
CA TRP A 204 0.43 -4.76 -19.62
C TRP A 204 1.11 -6.02 -20.15
N ASP A 205 0.34 -7.00 -20.66
CA ASP A 205 0.90 -8.19 -21.29
C ASP A 205 1.66 -7.83 -22.57
N ALA A 206 1.11 -6.89 -23.36
CA ALA A 206 1.76 -6.40 -24.57
C ALA A 206 3.04 -5.59 -24.29
N GLN A 207 3.16 -5.01 -23.08
CA GLN A 207 4.32 -4.28 -22.60
C GLN A 207 5.30 -5.16 -21.79
N GLU A 208 5.00 -6.47 -21.65
CA GLU A 208 5.77 -7.44 -20.86
C GLU A 208 5.90 -7.08 -19.36
N VAL A 209 4.92 -6.35 -18.82
CA VAL A 209 4.90 -5.91 -17.41
C VAL A 209 3.76 -6.52 -16.58
N GLY A 210 2.86 -7.29 -17.19
CA GLY A 210 1.68 -7.87 -16.53
C GLY A 210 2.00 -8.73 -15.30
N SER A 211 3.20 -9.33 -15.24
CA SER A 211 3.65 -10.10 -14.08
C SER A 211 3.98 -9.27 -12.83
N TYR A 212 3.91 -7.94 -12.89
CA TYR A 212 4.17 -7.07 -11.74
C TYR A 212 2.90 -6.58 -11.05
N GLU A 213 1.74 -7.07 -11.47
CA GLU A 213 0.45 -6.70 -10.88
C GLU A 213 -0.50 -7.88 -10.79
N GLY A 214 -1.24 -7.97 -9.66
CA GLY A 214 -2.33 -8.91 -9.47
C GLY A 214 -3.66 -8.40 -10.01
N HIS A 215 -4.71 -9.15 -9.70
CA HIS A 215 -6.07 -8.79 -10.08
C HIS A 215 -6.73 -7.95 -8.98
N VAL A 216 -7.25 -6.77 -9.33
CA VAL A 216 -8.12 -6.00 -8.44
C VAL A 216 -9.45 -6.72 -8.25
N GLY A 217 -10.02 -6.67 -7.05
CA GLY A 217 -11.25 -7.41 -6.79
C GLY A 217 -11.75 -7.35 -5.35
N PRO A 218 -12.65 -8.26 -4.97
CA PRO A 218 -13.27 -8.23 -3.66
C PRO A 218 -12.33 -8.63 -2.53
N MET A 219 -11.37 -9.52 -2.77
CA MET A 219 -10.49 -10.05 -1.72
C MET A 219 -9.25 -10.72 -2.30
N ALA A 220 -8.14 -10.61 -1.57
CA ALA A 220 -6.92 -11.37 -1.84
C ALA A 220 -6.08 -11.52 -0.57
N ILE A 221 -5.22 -12.52 -0.53
CA ILE A 221 -4.14 -12.64 0.45
C ILE A 221 -2.90 -12.00 -0.18
N ASP A 222 -2.21 -11.12 0.55
CA ASP A 222 -0.97 -10.45 0.11
C ASP A 222 -1.08 -9.87 -1.32
N ALA A 223 -2.11 -9.07 -1.56
CA ALA A 223 -2.42 -8.46 -2.87
C ALA A 223 -2.54 -9.47 -4.03
N GLY A 224 -2.81 -10.74 -3.73
CA GLY A 224 -2.96 -11.82 -4.70
C GLY A 224 -1.66 -12.55 -5.07
N ARG A 225 -0.54 -12.29 -4.41
CA ARG A 225 0.74 -12.97 -4.65
C ARG A 225 0.67 -14.45 -4.30
N THR A 226 1.39 -15.27 -5.05
CA THR A 226 1.46 -16.72 -4.81
C THR A 226 2.29 -17.08 -3.56
N PHE A 227 3.23 -16.22 -3.18
CA PHE A 227 3.97 -16.20 -1.91
C PHE A 227 4.53 -14.79 -1.65
N GLU A 228 4.91 -14.50 -0.43
CA GLU A 228 5.43 -13.21 -0.01
C GLU A 228 6.63 -12.76 -0.89
N GLY A 229 6.53 -11.55 -1.46
CA GLY A 229 7.54 -10.98 -2.34
C GLY A 229 7.57 -11.56 -3.76
N ALA A 230 6.63 -12.43 -4.14
CA ALA A 230 6.54 -12.95 -5.50
C ALA A 230 6.11 -11.87 -6.51
N ASN A 231 6.64 -11.98 -7.74
CA ASN A 231 6.10 -11.33 -8.93
C ASN A 231 5.25 -12.33 -9.74
N ASP A 232 4.46 -13.14 -9.05
CA ASP A 232 3.54 -14.10 -9.60
C ASP A 232 2.25 -14.06 -8.78
N PHE A 233 1.11 -13.98 -9.45
CA PHE A 233 -0.18 -13.70 -8.84
C PHE A 233 -1.20 -14.76 -9.21
N TYR A 234 -2.12 -15.06 -8.28
CA TYR A 234 -3.27 -15.90 -8.58
C TYR A 234 -4.20 -15.22 -9.58
N ALA A 235 -4.48 -15.88 -10.69
CA ALA A 235 -5.45 -15.39 -11.68
C ALA A 235 -6.88 -15.32 -11.10
N ASP A 236 -7.20 -16.16 -10.11
CA ASP A 236 -8.44 -16.13 -9.32
C ASP A 236 -8.07 -15.98 -7.83
N ALA A 237 -7.69 -14.78 -7.45
CA ALA A 237 -7.36 -14.48 -6.06
C ALA A 237 -8.55 -14.68 -5.10
N PRO A 238 -9.80 -14.28 -5.41
CA PRO A 238 -10.95 -14.59 -4.58
C PRO A 238 -11.20 -16.08 -4.39
N GLY A 239 -11.06 -16.89 -5.44
CA GLY A 239 -11.17 -18.35 -5.35
C GLY A 239 -10.08 -18.98 -4.48
N HIS A 240 -8.85 -18.44 -4.54
CA HIS A 240 -7.77 -18.85 -3.63
C HIS A 240 -8.11 -18.52 -2.17
N VAL A 241 -8.62 -17.32 -1.89
CA VAL A 241 -9.09 -16.93 -0.53
C VAL A 241 -10.17 -17.90 -0.04
N ALA A 242 -11.14 -18.25 -0.89
CA ALA A 242 -12.19 -19.21 -0.55
C ALA A 242 -11.63 -20.62 -0.22
N GLN A 243 -10.60 -21.08 -0.93
CA GLN A 243 -9.91 -22.36 -0.65
C GLN A 243 -9.21 -22.34 0.72
N VAL A 244 -8.49 -21.23 1.03
CA VAL A 244 -7.82 -21.05 2.32
C VAL A 244 -8.83 -21.00 3.46
N PHE A 245 -9.91 -20.22 3.30
CA PHE A 245 -10.99 -20.14 4.30
C PHE A 245 -11.72 -21.47 4.49
N SER A 246 -12.01 -22.21 3.41
CA SER A 246 -12.58 -23.58 3.46
C SER A 246 -11.71 -24.53 4.28
N SER A 247 -10.39 -24.49 4.07
CA SER A 247 -9.42 -25.29 4.80
C SER A 247 -9.40 -24.95 6.30
N ALA A 248 -9.45 -23.64 6.62
CA ALA A 248 -9.52 -23.15 7.99
C ALA A 248 -10.82 -23.57 8.70
N LEU A 249 -11.97 -23.47 8.02
CA LEU A 249 -13.26 -23.94 8.53
C LEU A 249 -13.27 -25.46 8.77
N THR A 250 -12.68 -26.24 7.86
CA THR A 250 -12.57 -27.71 8.01
C THR A 250 -11.71 -28.00 9.23
N SER A 251 -10.62 -27.30 9.45
CA SER A 251 -9.78 -27.43 10.64
C SER A 251 -10.52 -27.05 11.94
N ALA A 252 -11.50 -26.13 11.85
CA ALA A 252 -12.38 -25.73 12.95
C ALA A 252 -13.59 -26.73 13.16
N GLY A 253 -13.66 -27.81 12.39
CA GLY A 253 -14.65 -28.88 12.59
C GLY A 253 -15.92 -28.76 11.74
N VAL A 254 -15.96 -27.88 10.74
CA VAL A 254 -17.09 -27.76 9.80
C VAL A 254 -16.78 -28.54 8.52
N SER A 255 -17.70 -29.36 8.04
CA SER A 255 -17.57 -30.02 6.73
C SER A 255 -17.90 -28.99 5.62
N VAL A 256 -16.95 -28.72 4.73
CA VAL A 256 -17.10 -27.71 3.69
C VAL A 256 -17.00 -28.34 2.30
N SER A 257 -17.98 -28.05 1.44
CA SER A 257 -17.90 -28.27 -0.01
C SER A 257 -17.70 -26.91 -0.69
N LEU A 258 -16.69 -26.77 -1.53
CA LEU A 258 -16.54 -25.57 -2.34
C LEU A 258 -17.65 -25.51 -3.40
N GLY A 259 -18.33 -24.38 -3.47
CA GLY A 259 -19.32 -24.04 -4.47
C GLY A 259 -18.73 -23.20 -5.59
N GLU A 260 -19.32 -22.06 -5.88
CA GLU A 260 -18.94 -21.17 -6.99
C GLU A 260 -18.92 -19.70 -6.58
N ALA A 261 -18.28 -18.89 -7.43
CA ALA A 261 -18.28 -17.44 -7.26
C ALA A 261 -19.70 -16.88 -7.51
N GLY A 262 -20.17 -16.02 -6.61
CA GLY A 262 -21.47 -15.39 -6.69
C GLY A 262 -21.71 -14.42 -5.56
N GLU A 263 -22.70 -13.56 -5.71
CA GLU A 263 -23.05 -12.59 -4.66
C GLU A 263 -23.93 -13.26 -3.58
N PRO A 264 -23.78 -12.85 -2.31
CA PRO A 264 -24.68 -13.31 -1.26
C PRO A 264 -26.10 -12.81 -1.56
N PRO A 265 -27.15 -13.65 -1.35
CA PRO A 265 -28.51 -13.24 -1.56
C PRO A 265 -28.94 -12.20 -0.54
N ALA A 266 -29.87 -11.33 -0.94
CA ALA A 266 -30.48 -10.39 0.00
C ALA A 266 -31.09 -11.14 1.19
N GLY A 267 -30.70 -10.76 2.41
CA GLY A 267 -31.15 -11.40 3.65
C GLY A 267 -30.28 -12.56 4.14
N ALA A 268 -29.13 -12.82 3.54
CA ALA A 268 -28.11 -13.68 4.15
C ALA A 268 -27.74 -13.15 5.54
N SER A 269 -27.63 -14.04 6.53
CA SER A 269 -27.41 -13.65 7.93
C SER A 269 -25.91 -13.61 8.24
N PRO A 270 -25.36 -12.49 8.75
CA PRO A 270 -23.97 -12.45 9.16
C PRO A 270 -23.71 -13.39 10.34
N LEU A 271 -22.63 -14.16 10.24
CA LEU A 271 -22.15 -15.06 11.30
C LEU A 271 -20.93 -14.48 12.01
N ALA A 272 -19.96 -14.04 11.25
CA ALA A 272 -18.69 -13.50 11.74
C ALA A 272 -18.12 -12.51 10.71
N SER A 273 -17.23 -11.65 11.17
CA SER A 273 -16.53 -10.68 10.33
C SER A 273 -15.15 -10.37 10.92
N VAL A 274 -14.20 -10.10 10.05
CA VAL A 274 -12.90 -9.50 10.38
C VAL A 274 -12.73 -8.21 9.57
N SER A 275 -11.89 -7.30 10.04
CA SER A 275 -11.70 -6.00 9.41
C SER A 275 -10.25 -5.76 9.04
N SER A 276 -10.03 -5.17 7.89
CA SER A 276 -8.70 -4.74 7.43
C SER A 276 -8.09 -3.65 8.32
N ALA A 277 -6.84 -3.30 8.07
CA ALA A 277 -6.29 -2.03 8.52
C ALA A 277 -7.13 -0.85 7.96
N PRO A 278 -7.16 0.33 8.64
CA PRO A 278 -7.75 1.54 8.09
C PRO A 278 -7.16 1.87 6.70
N MET A 279 -7.99 2.41 5.79
CA MET A 279 -7.56 2.73 4.42
C MET A 279 -6.32 3.60 4.37
N GLY A 280 -6.17 4.56 5.29
CA GLY A 280 -4.98 5.42 5.37
C GLY A 280 -3.69 4.64 5.67
N GLU A 281 -3.76 3.57 6.49
CA GLU A 281 -2.62 2.68 6.75
C GLU A 281 -2.31 1.82 5.53
N GLN A 282 -3.33 1.33 4.81
CA GLN A 282 -3.14 0.57 3.58
C GLN A 282 -2.57 1.44 2.44
N LEU A 283 -2.98 2.71 2.31
CA LEU A 283 -2.38 3.65 1.36
C LEU A 283 -0.90 3.94 1.69
N ARG A 284 -0.56 4.08 2.97
CA ARG A 284 0.84 4.19 3.41
C ARG A 284 1.63 2.93 3.05
N TRP A 285 1.05 1.76 3.29
CA TRP A 285 1.66 0.48 2.94
C TRP A 285 1.88 0.37 1.43
N MET A 286 0.87 0.70 0.62
CA MET A 286 0.94 0.77 -0.85
C MET A 286 2.09 1.65 -1.34
N LEU A 287 2.25 2.86 -0.78
CA LEU A 287 3.30 3.79 -1.18
C LEU A 287 4.68 3.30 -0.73
N ALA A 288 4.80 2.72 0.46
CA ALA A 288 6.05 2.20 1.00
C ALA A 288 6.57 0.98 0.22
N HIS A 289 5.70 0.05 -0.14
CA HIS A 289 6.02 -1.17 -0.89
C HIS A 289 5.92 -0.99 -2.40
N SER A 290 5.39 0.16 -2.84
CA SER A 290 5.12 0.43 -4.27
C SER A 290 4.19 -0.60 -4.90
N ASP A 291 3.16 -1.03 -4.16
CA ASP A 291 2.24 -2.07 -4.60
C ASP A 291 1.32 -1.56 -5.71
N ASN A 292 1.38 -2.21 -6.87
CA ASN A 292 0.61 -1.84 -8.05
C ASN A 292 -0.86 -2.17 -7.86
N THR A 293 -1.16 -3.39 -7.42
CA THR A 293 -2.54 -3.91 -7.28
C THR A 293 -3.36 -3.05 -6.32
N LEU A 294 -2.76 -2.63 -5.18
CA LEU A 294 -3.43 -1.72 -4.26
C LEU A 294 -3.64 -0.33 -4.85
N ALA A 295 -2.72 0.18 -5.68
CA ALA A 295 -2.90 1.48 -6.30
C ALA A 295 -4.14 1.51 -7.21
N ASP A 296 -4.28 0.50 -8.05
CA ASP A 296 -5.43 0.35 -8.93
C ASP A 296 -6.72 0.02 -8.16
N GLN A 297 -6.64 -0.77 -7.10
CA GLN A 297 -7.75 -1.02 -6.18
C GLN A 297 -8.30 0.26 -5.56
N TYR A 298 -7.44 1.08 -4.93
CA TYR A 298 -7.85 2.32 -4.27
C TYR A 298 -8.32 3.40 -5.25
N CYS A 299 -7.75 3.42 -6.43
CA CYS A 299 -8.18 4.29 -7.53
C CYS A 299 -9.63 3.98 -7.95
N ARG A 300 -9.99 2.70 -8.05
CA ARG A 300 -11.36 2.28 -8.35
C ARG A 300 -12.33 2.53 -7.19
N PHE A 301 -11.88 2.46 -5.95
CA PHE A 301 -12.68 2.92 -4.82
C PHE A 301 -12.94 4.42 -4.89
N ALA A 302 -11.93 5.23 -5.24
CA ALA A 302 -12.10 6.67 -5.44
C ALA A 302 -13.09 6.96 -6.58
N ALA A 303 -13.01 6.24 -7.71
CA ALA A 303 -13.96 6.36 -8.81
C ALA A 303 -15.41 6.04 -8.36
N ARG A 304 -15.59 4.95 -7.62
CA ARG A 304 -16.89 4.59 -7.04
C ARG A 304 -17.44 5.69 -6.13
N ALA A 305 -16.62 6.23 -5.24
CA ALA A 305 -17.02 7.29 -4.33
C ALA A 305 -17.34 8.60 -5.06
N ALA A 306 -16.65 8.88 -6.16
CA ALA A 306 -16.94 10.02 -7.05
C ALA A 306 -18.17 9.79 -7.95
N GLY A 307 -18.80 8.61 -7.94
CA GLY A 307 -19.92 8.26 -8.82
C GLY A 307 -19.51 8.00 -10.27
N ALA A 308 -18.22 7.72 -10.53
CA ALA A 308 -17.68 7.37 -11.83
C ALA A 308 -17.70 5.83 -12.05
N PRO A 309 -17.59 5.35 -13.30
CA PRO A 309 -17.42 3.93 -13.58
C PRO A 309 -16.19 3.35 -12.85
N THR A 310 -16.32 2.13 -12.35
CA THR A 310 -15.23 1.45 -11.62
C THR A 310 -14.29 0.67 -12.54
N THR A 311 -14.14 1.10 -13.78
CA THR A 311 -13.17 0.60 -14.78
C THR A 311 -11.83 1.30 -14.62
N TYR A 312 -10.77 0.84 -15.29
CA TYR A 312 -9.48 1.56 -15.34
C TYR A 312 -9.65 2.98 -15.90
N GLU A 313 -10.39 3.12 -17.01
CA GLU A 313 -10.66 4.42 -17.61
C GLU A 313 -11.43 5.36 -16.67
N GLY A 314 -12.45 4.85 -15.97
CA GLY A 314 -13.20 5.65 -14.99
C GLY A 314 -12.33 6.07 -13.81
N ALA A 315 -11.43 5.18 -13.34
CA ALA A 315 -10.50 5.45 -12.26
C ALA A 315 -9.45 6.51 -12.64
N THR A 316 -8.81 6.39 -13.80
CA THR A 316 -7.82 7.36 -14.30
C THR A 316 -8.46 8.71 -14.63
N SER A 317 -9.67 8.72 -15.18
CA SER A 317 -10.47 9.95 -15.38
C SER A 317 -10.82 10.62 -14.05
N THR A 318 -11.07 9.84 -13.00
CA THR A 318 -11.31 10.39 -11.65
C THR A 318 -10.06 11.05 -11.09
N ILE A 319 -8.87 10.46 -11.27
CA ILE A 319 -7.61 11.14 -10.92
C ILE A 319 -7.51 12.48 -11.65
N ALA A 320 -7.66 12.51 -12.97
CA ALA A 320 -7.52 13.72 -13.76
C ALA A 320 -8.50 14.82 -13.33
N SER A 321 -9.77 14.46 -13.06
CA SER A 321 -10.78 15.41 -12.58
C SER A 321 -10.49 15.91 -11.16
N THR A 322 -9.97 15.05 -10.27
CA THR A 322 -9.56 15.40 -8.92
C THR A 322 -8.41 16.42 -8.93
N LEU A 323 -7.38 16.18 -9.75
CA LEU A 323 -6.26 17.10 -9.93
C LEU A 323 -6.72 18.45 -10.47
N THR A 324 -7.54 18.45 -11.53
CA THR A 324 -8.09 19.67 -12.11
C THR A 324 -8.91 20.46 -11.08
N SER A 325 -9.74 19.79 -10.29
CA SER A 325 -10.56 20.43 -9.25
C SER A 325 -9.72 21.03 -8.13
N ALA A 326 -8.54 20.46 -7.86
CA ALA A 326 -7.55 20.99 -6.92
C ALA A 326 -6.67 22.11 -7.52
N GLY A 327 -6.87 22.49 -8.78
CA GLY A 327 -6.05 23.48 -9.48
C GLY A 327 -4.63 23.01 -9.80
N ILE A 328 -4.42 21.70 -9.84
CA ILE A 328 -3.13 21.09 -10.18
C ILE A 328 -3.02 20.99 -11.71
N PRO A 329 -1.88 21.38 -12.33
CA PRO A 329 -1.69 21.28 -13.78
C PRO A 329 -1.87 19.84 -14.28
N THR A 330 -2.59 19.67 -15.38
CA THR A 330 -2.85 18.38 -16.03
C THR A 330 -2.48 18.39 -17.52
N ASP A 331 -1.68 19.36 -17.95
CA ASP A 331 -1.24 19.45 -19.33
C ASP A 331 -0.40 18.22 -19.73
N GLY A 332 -0.81 17.54 -20.80
CA GLY A 332 -0.17 16.34 -21.27
C GLY A 332 -0.37 15.09 -20.39
N LEU A 333 -1.19 15.18 -19.32
CA LEU A 333 -1.51 14.04 -18.47
C LEU A 333 -2.27 12.97 -19.28
N PHE A 334 -1.72 11.77 -19.28
CA PHE A 334 -2.37 10.57 -19.80
C PHE A 334 -2.09 9.41 -18.83
N LEU A 335 -3.11 8.73 -18.38
CA LEU A 335 -3.02 7.57 -17.51
C LEU A 335 -3.80 6.41 -18.10
N GLU A 336 -3.15 5.28 -18.26
CA GLU A 336 -3.75 4.00 -18.62
C GLU A 336 -4.11 3.19 -17.37
N ASP A 337 -3.28 3.32 -16.32
CA ASP A 337 -3.49 2.74 -15.00
C ASP A 337 -3.25 3.78 -13.88
N CYS A 338 -3.40 3.36 -12.64
CA CYS A 338 -3.19 4.21 -11.47
C CYS A 338 -1.88 3.91 -10.74
N SER A 339 -1.18 2.89 -11.18
CA SER A 339 0.03 2.37 -10.56
C SER A 339 1.32 2.95 -11.17
N GLY A 340 1.25 3.39 -12.44
CA GLY A 340 2.40 3.78 -13.24
C GLY A 340 3.17 2.57 -13.78
N LEU A 341 2.51 1.41 -13.87
CA LEU A 341 3.08 0.21 -14.47
C LEU A 341 3.11 0.32 -15.99
N SER A 342 2.11 0.96 -16.59
CA SER A 342 2.08 1.21 -18.02
C SER A 342 3.15 2.23 -18.45
N SER A 343 3.93 1.89 -19.45
CA SER A 343 4.86 2.81 -20.12
C SER A 343 4.14 3.90 -20.94
N ASN A 344 2.83 3.74 -21.15
CA ASN A 344 2.00 4.74 -21.83
C ASN A 344 1.63 5.91 -20.91
N ASP A 345 1.70 5.76 -19.61
CA ASP A 345 1.44 6.84 -18.67
C ASP A 345 2.38 8.02 -18.89
N LYS A 346 1.81 9.23 -18.90
CA LYS A 346 2.54 10.49 -19.12
C LYS A 346 2.11 11.52 -18.10
N ILE A 347 3.07 11.99 -17.30
CA ILE A 347 2.86 12.93 -16.21
C ILE A 347 3.97 13.95 -16.22
N SER A 348 3.65 15.23 -16.05
CA SER A 348 4.66 16.29 -15.93
C SER A 348 5.19 16.41 -14.48
N ALA A 349 6.43 16.87 -14.32
CA ALA A 349 6.98 17.19 -13.00
C ALA A 349 6.12 18.23 -12.28
N ASN A 350 5.54 19.19 -13.02
CA ASN A 350 4.62 20.18 -12.47
C ASN A 350 3.34 19.57 -11.90
N THR A 351 2.81 18.50 -12.50
CA THR A 351 1.65 17.75 -11.97
C THR A 351 2.01 17.11 -10.63
N LEU A 352 3.13 16.37 -10.59
CA LEU A 352 3.59 15.69 -9.36
C LEU A 352 3.88 16.69 -8.22
N VAL A 353 4.65 17.75 -8.48
CA VAL A 353 4.90 18.80 -7.48
C VAL A 353 3.61 19.54 -7.10
N GLY A 354 2.66 19.66 -8.02
CA GLY A 354 1.33 20.22 -7.74
C GLY A 354 0.61 19.46 -6.64
N VAL A 355 0.66 18.13 -6.67
CA VAL A 355 0.12 17.26 -5.58
C VAL A 355 0.86 17.50 -4.27
N LEU A 356 2.19 17.58 -4.30
CA LEU A 356 3.00 17.86 -3.10
C LEU A 356 2.68 19.24 -2.50
N LYS A 357 2.52 20.27 -3.35
CA LYS A 357 2.10 21.61 -2.92
C LYS A 357 0.73 21.61 -2.26
N ALA A 358 -0.26 20.93 -2.86
CA ALA A 358 -1.61 20.83 -2.33
C ALA A 358 -1.60 20.09 -0.96
N SER A 359 -0.80 19.02 -0.85
CA SER A 359 -0.59 18.29 0.40
C SER A 359 0.09 19.16 1.46
N TYR A 360 1.16 19.87 1.13
CA TYR A 360 1.86 20.74 2.06
C TYR A 360 1.00 21.91 2.55
N ALA A 361 0.21 22.51 1.67
CA ALA A 361 -0.71 23.58 2.03
C ALA A 361 -1.82 23.14 3.00
N GLY A 362 -1.98 21.85 3.23
CA GLY A 362 -3.01 21.30 4.12
C GLY A 362 -4.43 21.60 3.65
N GLN A 363 -4.64 21.80 2.35
CA GLN A 363 -5.94 22.14 1.78
C GLN A 363 -6.66 20.88 1.30
N GLY A 364 -7.87 20.68 1.80
CA GLY A 364 -8.74 19.57 1.40
C GLY A 364 -8.29 18.22 1.98
N THR A 365 -9.00 17.18 1.57
CA THR A 365 -8.82 15.79 2.06
C THR A 365 -7.54 15.13 1.54
N GLY A 366 -7.00 15.55 0.40
CA GLY A 366 -5.71 15.09 -0.13
C GLY A 366 -4.46 15.60 0.62
N ALA A 367 -4.66 16.46 1.64
CA ALA A 367 -3.58 17.11 2.41
C ALA A 367 -2.56 16.14 3.03
N ASP A 368 -2.94 14.91 3.31
CA ASP A 368 -2.07 13.94 3.97
C ASP A 368 -1.20 13.10 3.02
N THR A 369 -1.36 13.26 1.69
CA THR A 369 -0.63 12.44 0.69
C THR A 369 0.88 12.43 0.93
N MET A 370 1.49 13.60 1.12
CA MET A 370 2.94 13.71 1.35
C MET A 370 3.38 12.97 2.63
N ARG A 371 2.54 12.96 3.69
CA ARG A 371 2.84 12.28 4.96
C ARG A 371 2.84 10.75 4.86
N LEU A 372 2.25 10.20 3.80
CA LEU A 372 2.23 8.75 3.57
C LEU A 372 3.47 8.25 2.83
N LEU A 373 4.28 9.14 2.24
CA LEU A 373 5.47 8.76 1.48
C LEU A 373 6.55 8.14 2.38
N PRO A 374 7.35 7.18 1.86
CA PRO A 374 8.44 6.57 2.62
C PRO A 374 9.61 7.54 2.85
N TRP A 375 10.32 7.34 3.96
CA TRP A 375 11.50 8.11 4.35
C TRP A 375 12.79 7.39 3.96
N ALA A 376 13.75 8.14 3.42
CA ALA A 376 15.10 7.66 3.08
C ALA A 376 15.82 7.10 4.30
N GLY A 377 16.47 5.94 4.10
CA GLY A 377 17.17 5.21 5.15
C GLY A 377 16.30 4.51 6.20
N LEU A 378 14.94 4.62 6.11
CA LEU A 378 14.05 4.14 7.17
C LEU A 378 12.98 3.15 6.69
N VAL A 379 12.26 3.46 5.61
CA VAL A 379 11.04 2.72 5.26
C VAL A 379 10.96 2.40 3.76
N GLY A 380 10.43 1.22 3.46
CA GLY A 380 10.00 0.80 2.13
C GLY A 380 11.12 0.83 1.08
N THR A 381 10.80 1.29 -0.12
CA THR A 381 11.74 1.34 -1.27
C THR A 381 12.92 2.29 -1.08
N LEU A 382 12.88 3.15 -0.08
CA LEU A 382 13.96 4.05 0.29
C LEU A 382 14.80 3.57 1.49
N SER A 383 14.46 2.45 2.14
CA SER A 383 15.13 1.96 3.36
C SER A 383 16.64 1.76 3.20
N GLN A 384 17.11 1.48 1.97
CA GLN A 384 18.52 1.26 1.65
C GLN A 384 19.09 2.33 0.70
N ARG A 385 18.38 3.47 0.57
CA ARG A 385 18.77 4.58 -0.31
C ARG A 385 18.92 5.84 0.52
N MET A 386 19.93 6.65 0.21
CA MET A 386 20.16 7.94 0.89
C MET A 386 20.09 7.79 2.42
N ASN A 387 20.67 6.71 2.95
CA ASN A 387 20.53 6.30 4.35
C ASN A 387 21.51 7.00 5.31
N GLU A 388 22.44 7.79 4.76
CA GLU A 388 23.39 8.55 5.55
C GLU A 388 22.99 10.03 5.64
N ALA A 389 23.51 10.70 6.67
CA ALA A 389 23.31 12.15 6.80
C ALA A 389 24.05 12.89 5.65
N PRO A 390 23.47 13.98 5.12
CA PRO A 390 22.28 14.69 5.62
C PRO A 390 20.94 14.16 5.12
N ALA A 391 20.90 13.24 4.14
CA ALA A 391 19.65 12.81 3.48
C ALA A 391 18.82 11.83 4.31
N GLY A 392 19.48 10.92 5.04
CA GLY A 392 18.80 9.92 5.87
C GLY A 392 17.85 10.55 6.87
N GLY A 393 16.54 10.22 6.77
CA GLY A 393 15.49 10.81 7.58
C GLY A 393 15.07 12.24 7.21
N ASN A 394 15.69 12.86 6.18
CA ASN A 394 15.35 14.20 5.69
C ASN A 394 14.81 14.21 4.25
N VAL A 395 14.89 13.10 3.54
CA VAL A 395 14.25 12.89 2.24
C VAL A 395 13.02 12.00 2.43
N GLN A 396 11.89 12.43 1.93
CA GLN A 396 10.63 11.69 1.94
C GLN A 396 10.07 11.66 0.52
N ALA A 397 10.09 10.50 -0.16
CA ALA A 397 9.71 10.45 -1.56
C ALA A 397 9.12 9.10 -1.99
N LYS A 398 8.24 9.14 -3.01
CA LYS A 398 7.86 7.97 -3.80
C LYS A 398 8.89 7.74 -4.89
N THR A 399 9.27 6.48 -5.05
CA THR A 399 10.18 6.02 -6.11
C THR A 399 9.41 5.53 -7.32
N GLY A 400 9.97 5.71 -8.51
CA GLY A 400 9.50 5.09 -9.74
C GLY A 400 10.62 4.32 -10.44
N SER A 401 10.30 3.15 -11.00
CA SER A 401 11.25 2.34 -11.77
C SER A 401 10.51 1.47 -12.79
N LEU A 402 10.87 1.62 -14.06
CA LEU A 402 10.59 0.71 -15.14
C LEU A 402 11.91 0.41 -15.86
N GLN A 403 11.90 -0.38 -16.91
CA GLN A 403 13.12 -0.73 -17.63
C GLN A 403 13.90 0.50 -18.11
N GLU A 404 13.19 1.50 -18.65
CA GLU A 404 13.78 2.71 -19.23
C GLU A 404 13.54 3.98 -18.39
N VAL A 405 12.98 3.85 -17.18
CA VAL A 405 12.56 4.99 -16.36
C VAL A 405 13.03 4.82 -14.91
N THR A 406 13.54 5.90 -14.35
CA THR A 406 13.71 6.03 -12.89
C THR A 406 13.26 7.42 -12.44
N SER A 407 12.58 7.51 -11.30
CA SER A 407 12.05 8.77 -10.80
C SER A 407 11.97 8.83 -9.27
N LEU A 408 11.91 10.05 -8.75
CA LEU A 408 11.63 10.37 -7.35
C LEU A 408 10.65 11.55 -7.32
N SER A 409 9.65 11.50 -6.43
CA SER A 409 8.74 12.61 -6.20
C SER A 409 8.41 12.72 -4.71
N GLY A 410 8.75 13.85 -4.08
CA GLY A 410 8.58 14.02 -2.64
C GLY A 410 9.13 15.33 -2.11
N SER A 411 9.75 15.28 -0.94
CA SER A 411 10.29 16.46 -0.26
C SER A 411 11.66 16.19 0.35
N VAL A 412 12.44 17.26 0.46
CA VAL A 412 13.76 17.29 1.10
C VAL A 412 13.78 18.37 2.15
N ILE A 413 14.23 18.05 3.36
CA ILE A 413 14.57 19.02 4.39
C ILE A 413 16.07 19.25 4.32
N THR A 414 16.48 20.49 4.03
CA THR A 414 17.90 20.87 3.94
C THR A 414 18.54 20.96 5.33
N GLN A 415 19.87 20.96 5.42
CA GLN A 415 20.60 21.22 6.67
C GLN A 415 20.25 22.60 7.25
N GLY A 416 19.98 23.58 6.39
CA GLY A 416 19.47 24.89 6.81
C GLY A 416 18.04 24.88 7.31
N GLY A 417 17.36 23.72 7.31
CA GLY A 417 15.97 23.56 7.77
C GLY A 417 14.91 23.98 6.76
N ARG A 418 15.27 24.22 5.48
CA ARG A 418 14.32 24.55 4.42
C ARG A 418 13.66 23.33 3.84
N LEU A 419 12.35 23.37 3.63
CA LEU A 419 11.62 22.30 2.96
C LEU A 419 11.54 22.60 1.46
N LEU A 420 12.01 21.66 0.66
CA LEU A 420 11.92 21.66 -0.80
C LEU A 420 10.97 20.58 -1.26
N LEU A 421 10.13 20.88 -2.25
CA LEU A 421 9.30 19.89 -2.96
C LEU A 421 10.01 19.56 -4.26
N VAL A 422 10.17 18.25 -4.51
CA VAL A 422 11.04 17.75 -5.58
C VAL A 422 10.28 16.72 -6.41
N SER A 423 10.39 16.81 -7.73
CA SER A 423 9.96 15.75 -8.64
C SER A 423 10.96 15.69 -9.79
N ILE A 424 11.67 14.58 -9.89
CA ILE A 424 12.79 14.39 -10.81
C ILE A 424 12.77 12.99 -11.42
N GLY A 425 13.35 12.84 -12.59
CA GLY A 425 13.48 11.52 -13.21
C GLY A 425 14.34 11.47 -14.44
N HIS A 426 14.58 10.25 -14.86
CA HIS A 426 15.16 9.88 -16.14
C HIS A 426 14.14 9.08 -16.94
N ASP A 427 14.05 9.35 -18.23
CA ASP A 427 13.18 8.65 -19.18
C ASP A 427 14.00 8.29 -20.44
N GLN A 428 13.59 7.25 -21.16
CA GLN A 428 14.25 6.77 -22.37
C GLN A 428 15.70 6.26 -22.14
N VAL A 429 15.94 5.63 -20.99
CA VAL A 429 17.26 5.07 -20.65
C VAL A 429 17.40 3.67 -21.26
N THR A 430 18.01 3.58 -22.43
CA THR A 430 18.07 2.33 -23.22
C THR A 430 18.93 1.23 -22.59
N ASP A 431 19.92 1.58 -21.77
CA ASP A 431 20.83 0.62 -21.12
C ASP A 431 20.36 0.17 -19.72
N GLY A 432 19.09 0.47 -19.37
CA GLY A 432 18.47 0.14 -18.09
C GLY A 432 18.58 1.28 -17.07
N ALA A 433 17.42 1.82 -16.70
CA ALA A 433 17.31 3.00 -15.84
C ALA A 433 17.86 2.77 -14.42
N TYR A 434 17.92 1.52 -13.96
CA TYR A 434 18.47 1.21 -12.64
C TYR A 434 19.91 1.73 -12.43
N ALA A 435 20.74 1.67 -13.49
CA ALA A 435 22.13 2.17 -13.45
C ALA A 435 22.22 3.69 -13.26
N THR A 436 21.19 4.45 -13.66
CA THR A 436 21.19 5.92 -13.55
C THR A 436 20.56 6.43 -12.25
N ARG A 437 19.92 5.55 -11.48
CA ARG A 437 19.19 5.87 -10.23
C ARG A 437 20.06 6.62 -9.21
N GLY A 438 21.30 6.19 -9.04
CA GLY A 438 22.23 6.80 -8.08
C GLY A 438 22.52 8.29 -8.35
N ARG A 439 22.31 8.78 -9.59
CA ARG A 439 22.46 10.20 -9.90
C ARG A 439 21.34 11.05 -9.31
N LEU A 440 20.11 10.52 -9.31
CA LEU A 440 18.99 11.16 -8.66
C LEU A 440 19.16 11.15 -7.14
N ASP A 441 19.67 10.03 -6.57
CA ASP A 441 19.99 9.96 -5.14
C ASP A 441 21.02 11.00 -4.74
N THR A 442 22.11 11.14 -5.51
CA THR A 442 23.17 12.13 -5.26
C THR A 442 22.63 13.57 -5.35
N PHE A 443 21.69 13.84 -6.26
CA PHE A 443 21.04 15.16 -6.34
C PHE A 443 20.21 15.45 -5.08
N GLU A 444 19.39 14.51 -4.63
CA GLU A 444 18.59 14.63 -3.40
C GLU A 444 19.49 14.77 -2.14
N GLU A 445 20.60 14.01 -2.07
CA GLU A 445 21.62 14.14 -1.03
C GLU A 445 22.27 15.54 -1.04
N GLY A 446 22.54 16.06 -2.22
CA GLY A 446 23.06 17.42 -2.41
C GLY A 446 22.06 18.47 -1.92
N LEU A 447 20.79 18.35 -2.27
CA LEU A 447 19.73 19.24 -1.77
C LEU A 447 19.63 19.19 -0.24
N ALA A 448 19.65 18.00 0.34
CA ALA A 448 19.65 17.83 1.80
C ALA A 448 20.86 18.49 2.47
N GLY A 449 22.00 18.58 1.79
CA GLY A 449 23.23 19.21 2.28
C GLY A 449 23.24 20.74 2.24
N LEU A 450 22.28 21.41 1.61
CA LEU A 450 22.22 22.87 1.53
C LEU A 450 21.91 23.50 2.89
N ASN A 451 22.53 24.70 3.15
CA ASN A 451 22.42 25.44 4.41
C ASN A 451 21.52 26.66 4.31
#